data_8986c158fdd5f3728bcc73d35a4066d2
#
_entry.id   8986c158fdd5f3728bcc73d35a4066d2
#
_cell.length_a   1.000
_cell.length_b   1.000
_cell.length_c   1.000
_cell.angle_alpha   90.00
_cell.angle_beta   90.00
_cell.angle_gamma   90.00
#
_symmetry.space_group_name_H-M   'P 1'
#
loop_
_entity.id
_entity.type
_entity.pdbx_description
1 polymer ?
#
loop_
_entity_poly.entity_id
_entity_poly.type
_entity_poly.pdbx_seq_one_letter_code
_entity_poly.pdbx_strand_id
1 'polypeptide(L)'
;MQLNVLAEEMRHALLTRASRHGGHFGPNFGMVEAIIAMHYVFDSPKDKIVFDVSHQCYPHKMLTGRKDAYLYEEHYDDVSGYTNPDESEHDFFTVGHTSTSISLACGLAKARDLNGEDGNVIAVIGDGSLSGGEALEGLDFASELNGNMIIVANDNDMSIAENHGGLYANLKLLRETNGQ
;
A
#
# COMPACT_ATOMS: atom_id res chain seq x y z
N MET A 1 -0.67 9.07 -21.19
CA MET A 1 -0.95 7.96 -22.14
C MET A 1 -0.14 6.71 -21.80
N GLN A 2 1.18 6.75 -21.63
CA GLN A 2 2.01 5.56 -21.33
C GLN A 2 1.65 4.89 -19.99
N LEU A 3 1.41 5.66 -18.92
CA LEU A 3 1.07 5.10 -17.60
C LEU A 3 -0.29 4.37 -17.61
N ASN A 4 -1.24 4.82 -18.42
CA ASN A 4 -2.52 4.13 -18.56
C ASN A 4 -2.36 2.78 -19.28
N VAL A 5 -1.48 2.73 -20.29
CA VAL A 5 -1.16 1.45 -20.96
C VAL A 5 -0.51 0.48 -19.98
N LEU A 6 0.46 0.97 -19.18
CA LEU A 6 1.09 0.16 -18.14
C LEU A 6 0.07 -0.39 -17.13
N ALA A 7 -0.89 0.45 -16.71
CA ALA A 7 -1.94 0.00 -15.79
C ALA A 7 -2.78 -1.14 -16.37
N GLU A 8 -3.15 -1.06 -17.65
CA GLU A 8 -3.91 -2.12 -18.33
C GLU A 8 -3.07 -3.40 -18.50
N GLU A 9 -1.79 -3.29 -18.85
CA GLU A 9 -0.88 -4.44 -18.95
C GLU A 9 -0.73 -5.13 -17.58
N MET A 10 -0.57 -4.37 -16.51
CA MET A 10 -0.48 -4.90 -15.14
C MET A 10 -1.78 -5.59 -14.71
N ARG A 11 -2.93 -5.00 -15.00
CA ARG A 11 -4.23 -5.64 -14.73
C ARG A 11 -4.40 -6.96 -15.47
N HIS A 12 -3.99 -6.99 -16.74
CA HIS A 12 -4.05 -8.21 -17.52
C HIS A 12 -3.16 -9.32 -16.93
N ALA A 13 -1.94 -8.99 -16.53
CA ALA A 13 -1.03 -9.93 -15.86
C ALA A 13 -1.60 -10.44 -14.53
N LEU A 14 -2.11 -9.53 -13.69
CA LEU A 14 -2.74 -9.88 -12.41
C LEU A 14 -3.97 -10.78 -12.60
N LEU A 15 -4.82 -10.50 -13.58
CA LEU A 15 -6.00 -11.31 -13.89
C LEU A 15 -5.58 -12.72 -14.33
N THR A 16 -4.60 -12.80 -15.23
CA THR A 16 -4.10 -14.08 -15.75
C THR A 16 -3.52 -14.93 -14.61
N ARG A 17 -2.64 -14.35 -13.78
CA ARG A 17 -2.07 -15.04 -12.64
C ARG A 17 -3.14 -15.47 -11.64
N ALA A 18 -4.05 -14.58 -11.26
CA ALA A 18 -5.10 -14.89 -10.29
C ALA A 18 -6.02 -16.02 -10.76
N SER A 19 -6.30 -16.12 -12.07
CA SER A 19 -7.13 -17.18 -12.65
C SER A 19 -6.46 -18.55 -12.62
N ARG A 20 -5.12 -18.60 -12.60
CA ARG A 20 -4.33 -19.85 -12.67
C ARG A 20 -3.78 -20.28 -11.31
N HIS A 21 -3.37 -19.31 -10.51
CA HIS A 21 -2.62 -19.54 -9.27
C HIS A 21 -3.34 -19.04 -8.02
N GLY A 22 -4.32 -18.14 -8.17
CA GLY A 22 -4.99 -17.49 -7.07
C GLY A 22 -4.24 -16.28 -6.53
N GLY A 23 -4.60 -15.86 -5.30
CA GLY A 23 -4.02 -14.69 -4.64
C GLY A 23 -5.05 -13.61 -4.34
N HIS A 24 -4.57 -12.43 -3.95
CA HIS A 24 -5.41 -11.29 -3.58
C HIS A 24 -5.80 -10.49 -4.82
N PHE A 25 -7.01 -10.69 -5.31
CA PHE A 25 -7.48 -10.08 -6.57
C PHE A 25 -7.96 -8.63 -6.39
N GLY A 26 -9.07 -8.42 -5.65
CA GLY A 26 -9.72 -7.13 -5.49
C GLY A 26 -8.80 -6.01 -5.01
N PRO A 27 -8.07 -6.22 -3.89
CA PRO A 27 -7.16 -5.21 -3.35
C PRO A 27 -6.09 -4.74 -4.33
N ASN A 28 -5.55 -5.66 -5.15
CA ASN A 28 -4.51 -5.31 -6.12
C ASN A 28 -5.08 -4.52 -7.31
N PHE A 29 -6.26 -4.91 -7.81
CA PHE A 29 -6.92 -4.21 -8.90
C PHE A 29 -7.26 -2.76 -8.56
N GLY A 30 -7.69 -2.51 -7.32
CA GLY A 30 -8.03 -1.16 -6.86
C GLY A 30 -6.83 -0.25 -6.64
N MET A 31 -5.60 -0.81 -6.59
CA MET A 31 -4.40 -0.05 -6.25
C MET A 31 -3.42 0.12 -7.42
N VAL A 32 -3.71 -0.39 -8.61
CA VAL A 32 -2.76 -0.37 -9.75
C VAL A 32 -2.30 1.05 -10.06
N GLU A 33 -3.23 1.98 -10.32
CA GLU A 33 -2.88 3.36 -10.68
C GLU A 33 -2.21 4.10 -9.53
N ALA A 34 -2.70 3.91 -8.30
CA ALA A 34 -2.12 4.56 -7.13
C ALA A 34 -0.67 4.13 -6.91
N ILE A 35 -0.37 2.83 -7.07
CA ILE A 35 0.98 2.29 -6.93
C ILE A 35 1.87 2.76 -8.08
N ILE A 36 1.39 2.77 -9.32
CA ILE A 36 2.13 3.34 -10.47
C ILE A 36 2.45 4.81 -10.20
N ALA A 37 1.47 5.60 -9.72
CA ALA A 37 1.67 7.01 -9.43
C ALA A 37 2.70 7.22 -8.31
N MET A 38 2.66 6.41 -7.25
CA MET A 38 3.65 6.46 -6.17
C MET A 38 5.06 6.17 -6.70
N HIS A 39 5.25 5.12 -7.52
CA HIS A 39 6.56 4.81 -8.12
C HIS A 39 7.00 5.79 -9.21
N TYR A 40 6.08 6.57 -9.77
CA TYR A 40 6.42 7.65 -10.69
C TYR A 40 6.95 8.90 -9.97
N VAL A 41 6.46 9.15 -8.76
CA VAL A 41 6.78 10.35 -7.97
C VAL A 41 7.91 10.10 -6.98
N PHE A 42 7.93 8.94 -6.33
CA PHE A 42 8.86 8.60 -5.25
C PHE A 42 9.94 7.64 -5.71
N ASP A 43 11.15 7.86 -5.24
CA ASP A 43 12.35 7.08 -5.58
C ASP A 43 12.60 5.97 -4.54
N SER A 44 11.87 4.84 -4.68
CA SER A 44 12.08 3.68 -3.82
C SER A 44 13.38 2.94 -4.21
N PRO A 45 14.20 2.46 -3.23
CA PRO A 45 13.93 2.32 -1.79
C PRO A 45 14.36 3.52 -0.94
N LYS A 46 14.87 4.60 -1.52
CA LYS A 46 15.20 5.83 -0.79
C LYS A 46 13.95 6.40 -0.12
N ASP A 47 12.88 6.58 -0.91
CA ASP A 47 11.55 6.84 -0.38
C ASP A 47 10.90 5.51 0.01
N LYS A 48 10.45 5.40 1.25
CA LYS A 48 10.00 4.14 1.85
C LYS A 48 8.48 4.04 1.79
N ILE A 49 7.97 2.98 1.14
CA ILE A 49 6.53 2.73 1.03
C ILE A 49 6.17 1.53 1.90
N VAL A 50 5.28 1.72 2.87
CA VAL A 50 4.78 0.70 3.78
C VAL A 50 3.32 0.42 3.49
N PHE A 51 2.98 -0.80 3.13
CA PHE A 51 1.62 -1.22 2.83
C PHE A 51 0.97 -1.88 4.05
N ASP A 52 -0.22 -1.43 4.42
CA ASP A 52 -1.04 -2.08 5.45
C ASP A 52 -1.48 -3.46 4.99
N VAL A 53 -1.39 -4.48 5.85
CA VAL A 53 -1.57 -5.89 5.48
C VAL A 53 -0.59 -6.34 4.39
N SER A 54 -0.32 -5.49 3.43
CA SER A 54 0.49 -5.65 2.21
C SER A 54 -0.07 -6.63 1.15
N HIS A 55 -1.31 -7.08 1.30
CA HIS A 55 -1.99 -7.95 0.35
C HIS A 55 -2.30 -7.27 -1.01
N GLN A 56 -2.17 -5.93 -1.10
CA GLN A 56 -2.34 -5.11 -2.29
C GLN A 56 -1.00 -4.72 -2.96
N CYS A 57 0.12 -5.39 -2.59
CA CYS A 57 1.46 -5.02 -3.01
C CYS A 57 1.91 -5.61 -4.36
N TYR A 58 1.06 -6.35 -5.09
CA TYR A 58 1.49 -7.00 -6.33
C TYR A 58 1.98 -6.01 -7.40
N PRO A 59 1.29 -4.89 -7.67
CA PRO A 59 1.82 -3.87 -8.59
C PRO A 59 3.16 -3.30 -8.12
N HIS A 60 3.37 -3.12 -6.82
CA HIS A 60 4.65 -2.71 -6.27
C HIS A 60 5.75 -3.74 -6.57
N LYS A 61 5.48 -5.03 -6.35
CA LYS A 61 6.44 -6.10 -6.68
C LYS A 61 6.77 -6.13 -8.18
N MET A 62 5.77 -5.95 -9.05
CA MET A 62 6.00 -5.89 -10.49
C MET A 62 6.92 -4.73 -10.88
N LEU A 63 6.75 -3.55 -10.27
CA LEU A 63 7.55 -2.35 -10.55
C LEU A 63 8.95 -2.40 -9.93
N THR A 64 9.16 -3.24 -8.93
CA THR A 64 10.43 -3.39 -8.19
C THR A 64 11.20 -4.66 -8.54
N GLY A 65 11.14 -5.07 -9.81
CA GLY A 65 12.00 -6.12 -10.37
C GLY A 65 11.43 -7.53 -10.33
N ARG A 66 10.25 -7.76 -9.73
CA ARG A 66 9.64 -9.09 -9.56
C ARG A 66 8.50 -9.36 -10.55
N LYS A 67 8.46 -8.67 -11.69
CA LYS A 67 7.38 -8.80 -12.69
C LYS A 67 7.23 -10.21 -13.25
N ASP A 68 8.34 -10.96 -13.36
CA ASP A 68 8.32 -12.30 -13.95
C ASP A 68 7.44 -13.27 -13.16
N ALA A 69 7.35 -13.08 -11.82
CA ALA A 69 6.43 -13.80 -10.96
C ALA A 69 4.93 -13.52 -11.21
N TYR A 70 4.63 -12.60 -12.11
CA TYR A 70 3.25 -12.25 -12.51
C TYR A 70 2.99 -12.52 -14.00
N LEU A 71 4.05 -12.68 -14.79
CA LEU A 71 3.96 -12.87 -16.24
C LEU A 71 4.12 -14.34 -16.66
N TYR A 72 4.95 -15.11 -15.94
CA TYR A 72 5.34 -16.46 -16.33
C TYR A 72 4.94 -17.46 -15.24
N GLU A 73 4.25 -18.54 -15.65
CA GLU A 73 3.68 -19.53 -14.73
C GLU A 73 4.74 -20.24 -13.88
N GLU A 74 5.91 -20.51 -14.46
CA GLU A 74 7.06 -21.13 -13.80
C GLU A 74 7.66 -20.27 -12.66
N HIS A 75 7.33 -18.98 -12.61
CA HIS A 75 7.81 -18.02 -11.60
C HIS A 75 6.74 -17.61 -10.57
N TYR A 76 5.52 -18.14 -10.64
CA TYR A 76 4.43 -17.70 -9.78
C TYR A 76 4.71 -17.89 -8.28
N ASP A 77 5.52 -18.89 -7.93
CA ASP A 77 5.90 -19.20 -6.54
C ASP A 77 7.18 -18.49 -6.07
N ASP A 78 7.84 -17.69 -6.93
CA ASP A 78 9.07 -16.98 -6.58
C ASP A 78 8.82 -15.79 -5.63
N VAL A 79 7.56 -15.42 -5.42
CA VAL A 79 7.17 -14.31 -4.54
C VAL A 79 6.03 -14.69 -3.61
N SER A 80 6.08 -14.17 -2.39
CA SER A 80 4.97 -14.29 -1.44
C SER A 80 3.81 -13.35 -1.80
N GLY A 81 2.65 -13.57 -1.19
CA GLY A 81 1.46 -12.74 -1.36
C GLY A 81 1.49 -11.41 -0.57
N TYR A 82 2.61 -11.11 0.12
CA TYR A 82 2.81 -9.95 0.99
C TYR A 82 4.19 -9.35 0.74
N THR A 83 4.44 -8.15 1.27
CA THR A 83 5.81 -7.60 1.27
C THR A 83 6.74 -8.49 2.08
N ASN A 84 7.97 -8.66 1.59
CA ASN A 84 8.98 -9.49 2.23
C ASN A 84 10.39 -8.93 1.97
N PRO A 85 11.10 -8.46 3.01
CA PRO A 85 12.47 -7.94 2.89
C PRO A 85 13.48 -8.94 2.31
N ASP A 86 13.21 -10.25 2.44
CA ASP A 86 14.07 -11.29 1.85
C ASP A 86 13.93 -11.37 0.32
N GLU A 87 12.86 -10.81 -0.24
CA GLU A 87 12.64 -10.78 -1.69
C GLU A 87 13.22 -9.52 -2.34
N SER A 88 13.22 -8.37 -1.64
CA SER A 88 13.59 -7.09 -2.23
C SER A 88 13.92 -6.02 -1.19
N GLU A 89 14.92 -5.20 -1.47
CA GLU A 89 15.24 -4.01 -0.69
C GLU A 89 14.14 -2.93 -0.69
N HIS A 90 13.16 -3.04 -1.57
CA HIS A 90 11.99 -2.15 -1.61
C HIS A 90 10.91 -2.54 -0.60
N ASP A 91 11.01 -3.70 0.03
CA ASP A 91 10.09 -4.19 1.05
C ASP A 91 10.74 -4.03 2.43
N PHE A 92 10.18 -3.21 3.31
CA PHE A 92 10.81 -2.89 4.60
C PHE A 92 10.37 -3.80 5.74
N PHE A 93 9.21 -4.43 5.60
CA PHE A 93 8.62 -5.30 6.62
C PHE A 93 7.91 -6.49 5.98
N THR A 94 7.91 -7.61 6.68
CA THR A 94 6.97 -8.69 6.42
C THR A 94 5.68 -8.35 7.15
N VAL A 95 4.64 -7.94 6.41
CA VAL A 95 3.36 -7.51 6.97
C VAL A 95 2.27 -8.47 6.51
N GLY A 96 1.28 -8.69 7.32
CA GLY A 96 0.08 -9.49 7.04
C GLY A 96 -1.07 -9.11 7.97
N HIS A 97 -0.82 -8.21 8.94
CA HIS A 97 -1.80 -7.74 9.91
C HIS A 97 -2.34 -6.36 9.55
N THR A 98 -3.64 -6.15 9.77
CA THR A 98 -4.33 -4.87 9.57
C THR A 98 -3.87 -3.81 10.56
N SER A 99 -4.00 -2.53 10.20
CA SER A 99 -3.83 -1.35 11.06
C SER A 99 -2.38 -1.04 11.47
N THR A 100 -1.38 -1.71 10.90
CA THR A 100 0.02 -1.60 11.35
C THR A 100 0.87 -0.63 10.55
N SER A 101 0.49 -0.30 9.31
CA SER A 101 1.33 0.45 8.37
C SER A 101 1.71 1.85 8.87
N ILE A 102 0.79 2.55 9.53
CA ILE A 102 1.04 3.92 10.01
C ILE A 102 2.09 3.91 11.12
N SER A 103 1.95 3.01 12.11
CA SER A 103 2.91 2.88 13.21
C SER A 103 4.31 2.49 12.71
N LEU A 104 4.38 1.54 11.75
CA LEU A 104 5.63 1.12 11.13
C LEU A 104 6.29 2.27 10.35
N ALA A 105 5.50 3.03 9.58
CA ALA A 105 5.97 4.18 8.84
C ALA A 105 6.45 5.31 9.78
N CYS A 106 5.76 5.54 10.90
CA CYS A 106 6.21 6.47 11.95
C CYS A 106 7.59 6.08 12.48
N GLY A 107 7.82 4.80 12.73
CA GLY A 107 9.13 4.28 13.15
C GLY A 107 10.23 4.57 12.12
N LEU A 108 9.96 4.32 10.84
CA LEU A 108 10.90 4.63 9.75
C LEU A 108 11.17 6.14 9.61
N ALA A 109 10.11 6.97 9.70
CA ALA A 109 10.26 8.42 9.63
C ALA A 109 11.09 8.95 10.80
N LYS A 110 10.84 8.46 12.01
CA LYS A 110 11.62 8.81 13.19
C LYS A 110 13.07 8.38 13.09
N ALA A 111 13.35 7.17 12.60
CA ALA A 111 14.70 6.67 12.39
C ALA A 111 15.45 7.51 11.35
N ARG A 112 14.81 7.82 10.21
CA ARG A 112 15.36 8.72 9.19
C ARG A 112 15.76 10.08 9.79
N ASP A 113 14.86 10.71 10.56
CA ASP A 113 15.08 12.03 11.15
C ASP A 113 16.26 11.99 12.17
N LEU A 114 16.34 10.94 12.99
CA LEU A 114 17.41 10.76 13.96
C LEU A 114 18.78 10.52 13.30
N ASN A 115 18.79 9.85 12.15
CA ASN A 115 20.01 9.60 11.37
C ASN A 115 20.39 10.80 10.48
N GLY A 116 19.55 11.82 10.36
CA GLY A 116 19.78 12.94 9.44
C GLY A 116 19.70 12.52 7.96
N GLU A 117 18.94 11.48 7.67
CA GLU A 117 18.71 10.98 6.30
C GLU A 117 17.61 11.77 5.61
N ASP A 118 17.69 11.86 4.28
CA ASP A 118 16.65 12.41 3.41
C ASP A 118 15.72 11.30 2.89
N GLY A 119 14.55 11.67 2.39
CA GLY A 119 13.58 10.80 1.76
C GLY A 119 12.20 10.91 2.40
N ASN A 120 11.21 10.42 1.69
CA ASN A 120 9.84 10.38 2.18
C ASN A 120 9.53 9.01 2.78
N VAL A 121 8.59 8.98 3.71
CA VAL A 121 8.01 7.73 4.21
C VAL A 121 6.52 7.77 3.93
N ILE A 122 6.02 6.76 3.23
CA ILE A 122 4.64 6.68 2.77
C ILE A 122 3.98 5.46 3.44
N ALA A 123 2.93 5.68 4.22
CA ALA A 123 2.05 4.62 4.71
C ALA A 123 0.83 4.51 3.80
N VAL A 124 0.55 3.29 3.32
CA VAL A 124 -0.64 2.99 2.52
C VAL A 124 -1.58 2.15 3.37
N ILE A 125 -2.80 2.62 3.58
CA ILE A 125 -3.79 1.94 4.43
C ILE A 125 -5.17 1.97 3.76
N GLY A 126 -5.89 0.86 3.83
CA GLY A 126 -7.29 0.78 3.40
C GLY A 126 -8.25 1.27 4.49
N ASP A 127 -9.44 1.69 4.06
CA ASP A 127 -10.51 2.13 4.96
C ASP A 127 -10.85 1.07 6.02
N GLY A 128 -10.96 -0.20 5.64
CA GLY A 128 -11.26 -1.29 6.57
C GLY A 128 -10.23 -1.46 7.71
N SER A 129 -8.99 -1.05 7.50
CA SER A 129 -7.91 -1.11 8.50
C SER A 129 -7.78 0.17 9.33
N LEU A 130 -8.26 1.30 8.81
CA LEU A 130 -8.04 2.63 9.38
C LEU A 130 -8.72 2.82 10.75
N SER A 131 -9.78 2.05 11.05
CA SER A 131 -10.48 2.10 12.34
C SER A 131 -9.84 1.24 13.43
N GLY A 132 -8.79 0.50 13.14
CA GLY A 132 -8.07 -0.28 14.13
C GLY A 132 -7.37 0.60 15.17
N GLY A 133 -7.32 0.14 16.43
CA GLY A 133 -6.74 0.92 17.52
C GLY A 133 -5.29 1.32 17.27
N GLU A 134 -4.49 0.44 16.70
CA GLU A 134 -3.09 0.74 16.37
C GLU A 134 -2.97 1.80 15.26
N ALA A 135 -3.85 1.78 14.25
CA ALA A 135 -3.86 2.82 13.23
C ALA A 135 -4.21 4.18 13.80
N LEU A 136 -5.18 4.25 14.74
CA LEU A 136 -5.56 5.50 15.41
C LEU A 136 -4.43 6.03 16.29
N GLU A 137 -3.75 5.16 17.05
CA GLU A 137 -2.57 5.53 17.84
C GLU A 137 -1.41 5.99 16.93
N GLY A 138 -1.22 5.29 15.81
CA GLY A 138 -0.23 5.68 14.79
C GLY A 138 -0.54 7.06 14.18
N LEU A 139 -1.81 7.39 13.92
CA LEU A 139 -2.24 8.70 13.45
C LEU A 139 -1.98 9.80 14.49
N ASP A 140 -2.27 9.52 15.75
CA ASP A 140 -2.00 10.45 16.85
C ASP A 140 -0.50 10.76 16.93
N PHE A 141 0.33 9.73 16.96
CA PHE A 141 1.79 9.89 16.98
C PHE A 141 2.33 10.57 15.70
N ALA A 142 1.78 10.25 14.52
CA ALA A 142 2.19 10.87 13.26
C ALA A 142 1.99 12.39 13.27
N SER A 143 0.99 12.89 14.01
CA SER A 143 0.73 14.32 14.14
C SER A 143 1.84 15.08 14.87
N GLU A 144 2.64 14.39 15.67
CA GLU A 144 3.78 14.96 16.40
C GLU A 144 5.09 14.94 15.58
N LEU A 145 5.12 14.19 14.45
CA LEU A 145 6.29 14.13 13.59
C LEU A 145 6.42 15.40 12.75
N ASN A 146 7.61 16.00 12.75
CA ASN A 146 7.89 17.20 11.96
C ASN A 146 8.50 16.89 10.57
N GLY A 147 8.59 15.60 10.21
CA GLY A 147 9.26 15.15 9.01
C GLY A 147 8.30 14.86 7.84
N ASN A 148 8.88 14.50 6.69
CA ASN A 148 8.14 14.14 5.48
C ASN A 148 7.54 12.74 5.59
N MET A 149 6.35 12.65 6.17
CA MET A 149 5.55 11.43 6.20
C MET A 149 4.21 11.67 5.49
N ILE A 150 3.83 10.72 4.66
CA ILE A 150 2.60 10.79 3.85
C ILE A 150 1.74 9.57 4.19
N ILE A 151 0.46 9.80 4.45
CA ILE A 151 -0.51 8.73 4.68
C ILE A 151 -1.48 8.72 3.50
N VAL A 152 -1.49 7.62 2.78
CA VAL A 152 -2.40 7.35 1.66
C VAL A 152 -3.51 6.45 2.17
N ALA A 153 -4.66 7.03 2.47
CA ALA A 153 -5.85 6.28 2.84
C ALA A 153 -6.66 5.96 1.58
N ASN A 154 -6.74 4.66 1.24
CA ASN A 154 -7.56 4.18 0.14
C ASN A 154 -8.96 3.86 0.67
N ASP A 155 -9.89 4.78 0.45
CA ASP A 155 -11.30 4.66 0.86
C ASP A 155 -12.17 4.42 -0.37
N ASN A 156 -12.59 3.18 -0.57
CA ASN A 156 -13.48 2.76 -1.64
C ASN A 156 -14.82 2.19 -1.14
N ASP A 157 -15.08 2.33 0.16
CA ASP A 157 -16.27 1.80 0.85
C ASP A 157 -16.43 0.26 0.70
N MET A 158 -15.32 -0.43 0.41
CA MET A 158 -15.26 -1.86 0.15
C MET A 158 -14.40 -2.56 1.21
N SER A 159 -15.05 -3.15 2.20
CA SER A 159 -14.44 -4.11 3.11
C SER A 159 -15.15 -5.46 3.02
N ILE A 160 -14.59 -6.50 3.67
CA ILE A 160 -15.21 -7.84 3.72
C ILE A 160 -16.59 -7.80 4.38
N ALA A 161 -16.79 -6.89 5.35
CA ALA A 161 -18.04 -6.59 6.01
C ALA A 161 -18.30 -5.08 5.96
N GLU A 162 -19.54 -4.67 6.20
CA GLU A 162 -19.86 -3.23 6.29
C GLU A 162 -19.03 -2.53 7.36
N ASN A 163 -18.51 -1.37 7.01
CA ASN A 163 -17.76 -0.53 7.93
C ASN A 163 -18.69 0.14 8.94
N HIS A 164 -18.40 -0.01 10.22
CA HIS A 164 -19.19 0.56 11.30
C HIS A 164 -18.33 1.44 12.22
N GLY A 165 -18.92 2.51 12.75
CA GLY A 165 -18.29 3.39 13.75
C GLY A 165 -18.21 4.85 13.32
N GLY A 166 -17.84 5.70 14.28
CA GLY A 166 -17.82 7.15 14.10
C GLY A 166 -16.84 7.63 13.04
N LEU A 167 -15.69 6.94 12.87
CA LEU A 167 -14.72 7.26 11.83
C LEU A 167 -15.35 7.13 10.43
N TYR A 168 -16.01 6.03 10.15
CA TYR A 168 -16.65 5.78 8.85
C TYR A 168 -17.82 6.73 8.57
N ALA A 169 -18.58 7.09 9.62
CA ALA A 169 -19.62 8.10 9.51
C ALA A 169 -19.04 9.47 9.11
N ASN A 170 -17.89 9.84 9.65
CA ASN A 170 -17.19 11.07 9.28
C ASN A 170 -16.59 11.01 7.89
N LEU A 171 -15.96 9.89 7.48
CA LEU A 171 -15.43 9.71 6.12
C LEU A 171 -16.55 9.80 5.07
N LYS A 172 -17.71 9.18 5.37
CA LYS A 172 -18.90 9.30 4.52
C LYS A 172 -19.37 10.74 4.39
N LEU A 173 -19.44 11.47 5.49
CA LEU A 173 -19.81 12.89 5.48
C LEU A 173 -18.83 13.72 4.64
N LEU A 174 -17.53 13.48 4.76
CA LEU A 174 -16.51 14.17 3.95
C LEU A 174 -16.68 13.90 2.46
N ARG A 175 -16.99 12.67 2.06
CA ARG A 175 -17.27 12.33 0.65
C ARG A 175 -18.50 13.05 0.13
N GLU A 176 -19.57 13.10 0.92
CA GLU A 176 -20.84 13.72 0.53
C GLU A 176 -20.74 15.26 0.46
N THR A 177 -19.92 15.90 1.30
CA THR A 177 -19.77 17.36 1.34
C THR A 177 -18.80 17.94 0.31
N ASN A 178 -17.81 17.16 -0.14
CA ASN A 178 -16.86 17.62 -1.18
C ASN A 178 -17.39 17.44 -2.62
N GLY A 179 -18.60 16.96 -2.78
CA GLY A 179 -19.28 16.80 -4.07
C GLY A 179 -20.26 17.94 -4.44
N GLN A 180 -20.26 19.06 -3.67
CA GLN A 180 -21.11 20.23 -3.93
C GLN A 180 -20.28 21.44 -4.36
#